data_d569d0693a3ec541ae4c4d665769963e
#
_entry.id   d569d0693a3ec541ae4c4d665769963e
#
_cell.length_a   1.000
_cell.length_b   1.000
_cell.length_c   1.000
_cell.angle_alpha   90.00
_cell.angle_beta   90.00
_cell.angle_gamma   90.00
#
_symmetry.space_group_name_H-M   'P 1'
#
loop_
_entity.id
_entity.type
_entity.pdbx_description
1 polymer ?
#
loop_
_entity_poly.entity_id
_entity_poly.type
_entity_poly.pdbx_seq_one_letter_code
_entity_poly.pdbx_strand_id
1 'polypeptide(L)'
;MGDFMANIIHITDFSDPALDVYVRLTGAQLRSKLEGEAGIFIAESPTVIEVAMQGGCEPISILTDDRLLSSGGVAAILDKCGDIPIYTASRDLLTKMTGFELTRGALCAMKRPALPSVSEVLRGARRVAVLEEVTDSTNIGAIFRSAAALGIDAVLVTPTCCDPLCRRAVRVSMGTVFLVPWTRIGESKNDWPEAGIENLHSLGFKTVAMALTDRSVSIDDPALKGEDKLAIILGTEGTGLKSETIENSDYTVRIPMKHGVDSLNVAAAAAVAFWELR
;
A
#
# COMPACT_ATOMS: atom_id res chain seq x y z
N MET A 1 -1.02 35.59 -13.28
CA MET A 1 -0.60 34.35 -13.94
C MET A 1 0.91 34.46 -14.04
N GLY A 2 1.62 33.94 -13.07
CA GLY A 2 3.09 33.88 -13.15
C GLY A 2 3.44 32.68 -14.03
N ASP A 3 4.26 32.92 -15.04
CA ASP A 3 4.93 31.85 -15.80
C ASP A 3 5.81 31.07 -14.79
N PHE A 4 5.27 30.00 -14.22
CA PHE A 4 6.09 28.99 -13.59
C PHE A 4 6.86 28.29 -14.71
N MET A 5 8.10 28.73 -14.95
CA MET A 5 9.01 27.96 -15.80
C MET A 5 9.35 26.68 -15.04
N ALA A 6 8.71 25.58 -15.41
CA ALA A 6 9.04 24.27 -14.87
C ALA A 6 10.55 24.03 -15.02
N ASN A 7 11.20 23.55 -13.97
CA ASN A 7 12.64 23.25 -13.95
C ASN A 7 12.92 21.97 -14.77
N ILE A 8 12.81 22.08 -16.09
CA ILE A 8 12.97 20.97 -17.03
C ILE A 8 14.46 20.74 -17.31
N ILE A 9 14.95 19.55 -16.97
CA ILE A 9 16.33 19.12 -17.14
C ILE A 9 16.36 17.98 -18.17
N HIS A 10 16.94 18.27 -19.32
CA HIS A 10 17.10 17.27 -20.38
C HIS A 10 18.30 16.39 -20.08
N ILE A 11 18.10 15.10 -19.91
CA ILE A 11 19.16 14.15 -19.62
C ILE A 11 19.58 13.39 -20.88
N THR A 12 20.89 13.25 -21.06
CA THR A 12 21.50 12.54 -22.19
C THR A 12 22.15 11.23 -21.74
N ASP A 13 22.44 11.10 -20.46
CA ASP A 13 22.94 9.90 -19.80
C ASP A 13 22.36 9.83 -18.37
N PHE A 14 22.67 8.78 -17.65
CA PHE A 14 22.16 8.56 -16.27
C PHE A 14 23.28 8.48 -15.24
N SER A 15 24.38 9.18 -15.48
CA SER A 15 25.52 9.27 -14.55
C SER A 15 25.29 10.26 -13.39
N ASP A 16 24.27 11.16 -13.52
CA ASP A 16 23.91 12.12 -12.49
C ASP A 16 23.36 11.39 -11.25
N PRO A 17 23.96 11.57 -10.06
CA PRO A 17 23.48 10.97 -8.81
C PRO A 17 22.05 11.32 -8.46
N ALA A 18 21.52 12.45 -8.93
CA ALA A 18 20.12 12.83 -8.73
C ALA A 18 19.12 11.87 -9.42
N LEU A 19 19.59 11.08 -10.39
CA LEU A 19 18.81 10.07 -11.10
C LEU A 19 18.84 8.69 -10.45
N ASP A 20 19.67 8.49 -9.42
CA ASP A 20 19.82 7.17 -8.76
C ASP A 20 18.49 6.61 -8.24
N VAL A 21 17.56 7.48 -7.84
CA VAL A 21 16.21 7.10 -7.39
C VAL A 21 15.39 6.42 -8.50
N TYR A 22 15.73 6.65 -9.76
CA TYR A 22 15.05 6.08 -10.93
C TYR A 22 15.86 4.96 -11.60
N VAL A 23 17.17 4.91 -11.36
CA VAL A 23 18.07 3.92 -11.93
C VAL A 23 17.96 2.62 -11.14
N ARG A 24 17.89 1.48 -11.86
CA ARG A 24 17.90 0.14 -11.23
C ARG A 24 16.69 -0.11 -10.31
N LEU A 25 15.53 0.34 -10.71
CA LEU A 25 14.25 0.09 -10.01
C LEU A 25 13.88 -1.41 -9.89
N THR A 26 14.83 -2.32 -9.96
CA THR A 26 14.64 -3.74 -9.69
C THR A 26 14.58 -4.00 -8.19
N GLY A 27 13.52 -4.69 -7.79
CA GLY A 27 12.95 -4.78 -6.45
C GLY A 27 13.82 -5.12 -5.23
N ALA A 28 15.09 -5.50 -5.35
CA ALA A 28 15.90 -5.85 -4.17
C ALA A 28 16.76 -4.68 -3.63
N GLN A 29 17.22 -3.79 -4.50
CA GLN A 29 18.08 -2.67 -4.10
C GLN A 29 17.28 -1.42 -3.68
N LEU A 30 16.08 -1.23 -4.23
CA LEU A 30 15.14 -0.21 -3.78
C LEU A 30 14.68 -0.44 -2.34
N ARG A 31 14.46 -1.71 -1.97
CA ARG A 31 13.95 -2.05 -0.63
C ARG A 31 14.91 -1.72 0.50
N SER A 32 16.22 -1.73 0.28
CA SER A 32 17.18 -1.57 1.38
C SER A 32 17.77 -0.17 1.53
N LYS A 33 17.96 0.58 0.45
CA LYS A 33 18.69 1.86 0.50
C LYS A 33 17.84 3.11 0.28
N LEU A 34 16.88 3.08 -0.65
CA LEU A 34 16.11 4.28 -1.00
C LEU A 34 14.78 4.36 -0.27
N GLU A 35 14.08 3.23 -0.09
CA GLU A 35 12.78 3.21 0.58
C GLU A 35 12.91 3.31 2.10
N GLY A 36 13.96 2.73 2.71
CA GLY A 36 14.18 2.75 4.15
C GLY A 36 14.97 3.96 4.64
N GLU A 37 16.21 4.13 4.17
CA GLU A 37 17.14 5.14 4.68
C GLU A 37 16.94 6.53 4.07
N ALA A 38 16.62 6.63 2.77
CA ALA A 38 16.42 7.91 2.10
C ALA A 38 15.01 8.50 2.30
N GLY A 39 14.07 7.73 2.88
CA GLY A 39 12.72 8.19 3.11
C GLY A 39 11.96 8.56 1.83
N ILE A 40 12.21 7.84 0.71
CA ILE A 40 11.64 8.11 -0.62
C ILE A 40 10.81 6.92 -1.07
N PHE A 41 9.77 7.16 -1.84
CA PHE A 41 9.07 6.14 -2.63
C PHE A 41 8.81 6.65 -4.05
N ILE A 42 8.49 5.72 -4.97
CA ILE A 42 8.21 6.05 -6.37
C ILE A 42 6.73 5.85 -6.68
N ALA A 43 6.07 6.93 -7.08
CA ALA A 43 4.74 6.91 -7.68
C ALA A 43 4.84 6.81 -9.21
N GLU A 44 4.05 5.93 -9.82
CA GLU A 44 4.05 5.68 -11.26
C GLU A 44 2.68 6.01 -11.86
N SER A 45 2.65 6.83 -12.84
CA SER A 45 1.53 7.41 -13.61
C SER A 45 0.99 8.72 -13.04
N PRO A 46 0.49 9.60 -13.93
CA PRO A 46 -0.14 10.85 -13.53
C PRO A 46 -1.22 10.68 -12.45
N THR A 47 -2.13 9.74 -12.63
CA THR A 47 -3.22 9.49 -11.68
C THR A 47 -2.71 9.11 -10.29
N VAL A 48 -1.71 8.22 -10.20
CA VAL A 48 -1.16 7.79 -8.91
C VAL A 48 -0.40 8.92 -8.23
N ILE A 49 0.36 9.71 -9.01
CA ILE A 49 1.07 10.89 -8.51
C ILE A 49 0.08 11.91 -7.93
N GLU A 50 -1.00 12.18 -8.65
CA GLU A 50 -2.05 13.11 -8.20
C GLU A 50 -2.71 12.64 -6.90
N VAL A 51 -3.08 11.36 -6.81
CA VAL A 51 -3.66 10.78 -5.58
C VAL A 51 -2.68 10.85 -4.42
N ALA A 52 -1.39 10.58 -4.65
CA ALA A 52 -0.37 10.70 -3.60
C ALA A 52 -0.23 12.15 -3.10
N MET A 53 -0.23 13.14 -4.01
CA MET A 53 -0.19 14.56 -3.63
C MET A 53 -1.44 14.99 -2.86
N GLN A 54 -2.63 14.53 -3.25
CA GLN A 54 -3.88 14.75 -2.52
C GLN A 54 -3.84 14.13 -1.13
N GLY A 55 -3.15 12.99 -0.98
CA GLY A 55 -2.85 12.35 0.30
C GLY A 55 -1.75 13.03 1.13
N GLY A 56 -1.26 14.21 0.69
CA GLY A 56 -0.25 14.99 1.42
C GLY A 56 1.20 14.57 1.17
N CYS A 57 1.48 13.70 0.20
CA CYS A 57 2.85 13.35 -0.14
C CYS A 57 3.53 14.46 -0.94
N GLU A 58 4.77 14.78 -0.59
CA GLU A 58 5.56 15.84 -1.23
C GLU A 58 6.37 15.27 -2.40
N PRO A 59 6.21 15.80 -3.63
CA PRO A 59 7.04 15.43 -4.76
C PRO A 59 8.46 16.01 -4.60
N ILE A 60 9.47 15.21 -4.97
CA ILE A 60 10.90 15.58 -4.94
C ILE A 60 11.39 15.86 -6.35
N SER A 61 11.05 14.99 -7.29
CA SER A 61 11.40 15.13 -8.70
C SER A 61 10.48 14.28 -9.57
N ILE A 62 10.42 14.59 -10.86
CA ILE A 62 9.66 13.83 -11.85
C ILE A 62 10.60 13.35 -12.96
N LEU A 63 10.32 12.16 -13.50
CA LEU A 63 10.96 11.60 -14.67
C LEU A 63 9.90 11.26 -15.72
N THR A 64 10.02 11.78 -16.93
CA THR A 64 9.05 11.57 -18.02
C THR A 64 9.71 11.52 -19.39
N ASP A 65 8.98 11.02 -20.40
CA ASP A 65 9.38 11.05 -21.82
C ASP A 65 9.18 12.48 -22.38
N ASP A 66 10.15 12.97 -23.14
CA ASP A 66 10.11 14.30 -23.79
C ASP A 66 8.79 14.59 -24.49
N ARG A 67 8.22 13.59 -25.15
CA ARG A 67 6.98 13.71 -25.92
C ARG A 67 5.73 13.84 -25.06
N LEU A 68 5.85 13.52 -23.77
CA LEU A 68 4.73 13.52 -22.83
C LEU A 68 4.65 14.80 -22.00
N LEU A 69 5.65 15.69 -22.05
CA LEU A 69 5.64 16.95 -21.31
C LEU A 69 4.36 17.77 -21.52
N SER A 70 3.85 17.80 -22.74
CA SER A 70 2.61 18.51 -23.10
C SER A 70 1.37 17.61 -23.12
N SER A 71 1.48 16.32 -22.70
CA SER A 71 0.31 15.45 -22.62
C SER A 71 -0.59 15.88 -21.46
N GLY A 72 -1.90 15.88 -21.65
CA GLY A 72 -2.84 16.44 -20.69
C GLY A 72 -2.68 15.91 -19.25
N GLY A 73 -2.37 14.61 -19.09
CA GLY A 73 -2.16 14.02 -17.77
C GLY A 73 -0.85 14.42 -17.12
N VAL A 74 0.26 14.44 -17.88
CA VAL A 74 1.58 14.82 -17.36
C VAL A 74 1.63 16.33 -17.12
N ALA A 75 1.20 17.15 -18.08
CA ALA A 75 1.17 18.60 -17.94
C ALA A 75 0.39 19.05 -16.70
N ALA A 76 -0.78 18.46 -16.45
CA ALA A 76 -1.60 18.80 -15.29
C ALA A 76 -0.91 18.51 -13.93
N ILE A 77 0.02 17.52 -13.89
CA ILE A 77 0.81 17.24 -12.68
C ILE A 77 1.96 18.22 -12.58
N LEU A 78 2.67 18.49 -13.69
CA LEU A 78 3.79 19.42 -13.69
C LEU A 78 3.36 20.79 -13.14
N ASP A 79 2.17 21.26 -13.53
CA ASP A 79 1.59 22.53 -13.05
C ASP A 79 1.34 22.54 -11.51
N LYS A 80 1.17 21.35 -10.89
CA LYS A 80 0.89 21.20 -9.46
C LYS A 80 2.13 20.97 -8.62
N CYS A 81 3.24 20.55 -9.21
CA CYS A 81 4.43 20.12 -8.48
C CYS A 81 5.37 21.28 -8.05
N GLY A 82 5.10 22.51 -8.46
CA GLY A 82 5.96 23.66 -8.13
C GLY A 82 7.33 23.59 -8.82
N ASP A 83 8.36 24.13 -8.16
CA ASP A 83 9.72 24.27 -8.72
C ASP A 83 10.63 23.05 -8.39
N ILE A 84 10.13 21.84 -8.65
CA ILE A 84 10.94 20.63 -8.50
C ILE A 84 11.64 20.27 -9.82
N PRO A 85 12.77 19.52 -9.79
CA PRO A 85 13.42 19.02 -11.00
C PRO A 85 12.51 18.09 -11.81
N ILE A 86 12.37 18.37 -13.10
CA ILE A 86 11.64 17.54 -14.06
C ILE A 86 12.66 16.99 -15.06
N TYR A 87 13.08 15.77 -14.82
CA TYR A 87 14.00 15.07 -15.70
C TYR A 87 13.25 14.52 -16.91
N THR A 88 13.79 14.77 -18.10
CA THR A 88 13.19 14.32 -19.34
C THR A 88 14.23 13.76 -20.30
N ALA A 89 13.84 12.73 -21.05
CA ALA A 89 14.67 12.09 -22.06
C ALA A 89 13.85 11.35 -23.10
N SER A 90 14.54 10.84 -24.14
CA SER A 90 13.93 9.94 -25.10
C SER A 90 13.49 8.63 -24.43
N ARG A 91 12.43 8.00 -24.98
CA ARG A 91 11.92 6.71 -24.50
C ARG A 91 13.01 5.64 -24.40
N ASP A 92 13.91 5.57 -25.38
CA ASP A 92 14.98 4.57 -25.43
C ASP A 92 15.95 4.74 -24.28
N LEU A 93 16.31 6.00 -23.96
CA LEU A 93 17.19 6.28 -22.82
C LEU A 93 16.50 5.95 -21.50
N LEU A 94 15.23 6.34 -21.34
CA LEU A 94 14.43 6.02 -20.16
C LEU A 94 14.30 4.51 -19.94
N THR A 95 14.04 3.73 -21.00
CA THR A 95 13.96 2.27 -20.90
C THR A 95 15.27 1.63 -20.46
N LYS A 96 16.40 2.13 -20.99
CA LYS A 96 17.73 1.67 -20.55
C LYS A 96 18.02 2.01 -19.10
N MET A 97 17.59 3.19 -18.65
CA MET A 97 17.82 3.68 -17.30
C MET A 97 16.98 2.94 -16.27
N THR A 98 15.68 2.82 -16.51
CA THR A 98 14.73 2.22 -15.55
C THR A 98 14.70 0.69 -15.61
N GLY A 99 15.15 0.10 -16.71
CA GLY A 99 15.07 -1.34 -16.96
C GLY A 99 13.70 -1.82 -17.45
N PHE A 100 12.77 -0.91 -17.74
CA PHE A 100 11.44 -1.22 -18.29
C PHE A 100 10.91 -0.03 -19.12
N GLU A 101 9.97 -0.29 -20.00
CA GLU A 101 9.32 0.75 -20.79
C GLU A 101 8.36 1.60 -19.93
N LEU A 102 8.55 2.91 -19.94
CA LEU A 102 7.70 3.86 -19.20
C LEU A 102 6.37 4.08 -19.94
N THR A 103 5.48 3.11 -19.87
CA THR A 103 4.19 3.12 -20.59
C THR A 103 3.12 4.01 -19.96
N ARG A 104 3.30 4.41 -18.71
CA ARG A 104 2.29 5.15 -17.92
C ARG A 104 2.56 6.63 -17.75
N GLY A 105 3.47 7.19 -18.52
CA GLY A 105 3.68 8.62 -18.67
C GLY A 105 4.76 9.23 -17.77
N ALA A 106 4.72 9.03 -16.47
CA ALA A 106 5.68 9.64 -15.55
C ALA A 106 5.99 8.76 -14.34
N LEU A 107 7.20 8.91 -13.80
CA LEU A 107 7.58 8.49 -12.45
C LEU A 107 7.80 9.74 -11.60
N CYS A 108 7.41 9.70 -10.34
CA CYS A 108 7.67 10.76 -9.37
C CYS A 108 8.36 10.15 -8.14
N ALA A 109 9.51 10.66 -7.80
CA ALA A 109 10.12 10.43 -6.50
C ALA A 109 9.43 11.33 -5.48
N MET A 110 8.92 10.73 -4.42
CA MET A 110 8.14 11.41 -3.40
C MET A 110 8.70 11.12 -2.02
N LYS A 111 8.60 12.10 -1.13
CA LYS A 111 8.99 11.95 0.27
C LYS A 111 8.03 11.01 1.00
N ARG A 112 8.56 10.10 1.77
CA ARG A 112 7.73 9.21 2.60
C ARG A 112 7.12 10.01 3.73
N PRO A 113 5.79 9.92 3.94
CA PRO A 113 5.17 10.52 5.11
C PRO A 113 5.61 9.77 6.37
N ALA A 114 5.70 10.49 7.49
CA ALA A 114 5.80 9.85 8.80
C ALA A 114 4.54 9.02 9.06
N LEU A 115 4.72 7.79 9.52
CA LEU A 115 3.57 6.95 9.87
C LEU A 115 2.97 7.42 11.21
N PRO A 116 1.64 7.59 11.28
CA PRO A 116 0.97 7.90 12.54
C PRO A 116 1.00 6.68 13.47
N SER A 117 0.75 6.89 14.76
CA SER A 117 0.59 5.80 15.73
C SER A 117 -0.68 4.97 15.44
N VAL A 118 -0.73 3.74 15.96
CA VAL A 118 -1.91 2.86 15.84
C VAL A 118 -3.16 3.56 16.40
N SER A 119 -3.06 4.23 17.56
CA SER A 119 -4.17 4.92 18.18
C SER A 119 -4.67 6.12 17.37
N GLU A 120 -3.79 6.81 16.64
CA GLU A 120 -4.18 7.91 15.74
C GLU A 120 -4.91 7.37 14.50
N VAL A 121 -4.40 6.31 13.89
CA VAL A 121 -5.01 5.68 12.70
C VAL A 121 -6.39 5.10 13.03
N LEU A 122 -6.56 4.53 14.22
CA LEU A 122 -7.80 3.87 14.63
C LEU A 122 -8.83 4.83 15.27
N ARG A 123 -8.53 6.12 15.37
CA ARG A 123 -9.45 7.10 15.96
C ARG A 123 -10.73 7.21 15.13
N GLY A 124 -11.85 6.77 15.71
CA GLY A 124 -13.15 6.75 15.04
C GLY A 124 -13.38 5.57 14.09
N ALA A 125 -12.37 4.72 13.88
CA ALA A 125 -12.48 3.54 13.04
C ALA A 125 -13.39 2.48 13.67
N ARG A 126 -14.14 1.78 12.81
CA ARG A 126 -15.05 0.69 13.19
C ARG A 126 -14.71 -0.61 12.47
N ARG A 127 -14.22 -0.55 11.25
CA ARG A 127 -13.84 -1.69 10.42
C ARG A 127 -12.40 -1.54 9.96
N VAL A 128 -11.52 -2.36 10.48
CA VAL A 128 -10.06 -2.30 10.19
C VAL A 128 -9.58 -3.62 9.63
N ALA A 129 -8.64 -3.55 8.70
CA ALA A 129 -7.92 -4.72 8.23
C ALA A 129 -6.56 -4.80 8.92
N VAL A 130 -6.17 -6.00 9.36
CA VAL A 130 -4.82 -6.30 9.86
C VAL A 130 -4.19 -7.33 8.93
N LEU A 131 -3.03 -7.01 8.38
CA LEU A 131 -2.32 -7.89 7.46
C LEU A 131 -1.15 -8.54 8.18
N GLU A 132 -1.22 -9.88 8.32
CA GLU A 132 -0.18 -10.68 8.95
C GLU A 132 0.69 -11.34 7.89
N GLU A 133 1.98 -10.97 7.86
CA GLU A 133 3.00 -11.59 6.99
C GLU A 133 2.66 -11.62 5.49
N VAL A 134 1.85 -10.69 5.02
CA VAL A 134 1.56 -10.55 3.59
C VAL A 134 2.77 -9.95 2.89
N THR A 135 3.60 -10.79 2.28
CA THR A 135 4.89 -10.40 1.69
C THR A 135 4.82 -10.06 0.20
N ASP A 136 3.78 -10.51 -0.50
CA ASP A 136 3.60 -10.16 -1.91
C ASP A 136 3.02 -8.74 -2.05
N SER A 137 3.80 -7.89 -2.72
CA SER A 137 3.43 -6.50 -2.96
C SER A 137 2.20 -6.33 -3.86
N THR A 138 1.87 -7.32 -4.68
CA THR A 138 0.65 -7.31 -5.49
C THR A 138 -0.57 -7.49 -4.60
N ASN A 139 -0.50 -8.42 -3.64
CA ASN A 139 -1.56 -8.64 -2.68
C ASN A 139 -1.76 -7.41 -1.78
N ILE A 140 -0.68 -6.81 -1.26
CA ILE A 140 -0.77 -5.55 -0.50
C ILE A 140 -1.52 -4.49 -1.30
N GLY A 141 -1.10 -4.22 -2.54
CA GLY A 141 -1.75 -3.22 -3.39
C GLY A 141 -3.22 -3.51 -3.67
N ALA A 142 -3.57 -4.78 -3.94
CA ALA A 142 -4.94 -5.20 -4.20
C ALA A 142 -5.83 -5.10 -2.95
N ILE A 143 -5.30 -5.43 -1.76
CA ILE A 143 -6.01 -5.29 -0.49
C ILE A 143 -6.30 -3.82 -0.19
N PHE A 144 -5.32 -2.91 -0.34
CA PHE A 144 -5.56 -1.47 -0.17
C PHE A 144 -6.61 -0.93 -1.14
N ARG A 145 -6.62 -1.42 -2.38
CA ARG A 145 -7.65 -1.04 -3.35
C ARG A 145 -9.03 -1.52 -2.94
N SER A 146 -9.15 -2.73 -2.44
CA SER A 146 -10.41 -3.29 -1.93
C SER A 146 -10.86 -2.56 -0.65
N ALA A 147 -9.92 -2.27 0.27
CA ALA A 147 -10.19 -1.53 1.50
C ALA A 147 -10.79 -0.14 1.19
N ALA A 148 -10.16 0.62 0.30
CA ALA A 148 -10.67 1.92 -0.13
C ALA A 148 -12.06 1.83 -0.77
N ALA A 149 -12.26 0.84 -1.65
CA ALA A 149 -13.52 0.69 -2.39
C ALA A 149 -14.69 0.22 -1.51
N LEU A 150 -14.41 -0.54 -0.46
CA LEU A 150 -15.41 -1.21 0.38
C LEU A 150 -15.60 -0.57 1.76
N GLY A 151 -14.95 0.59 2.00
CA GLY A 151 -15.17 1.37 3.21
C GLY A 151 -14.50 0.83 4.47
N ILE A 152 -13.33 0.22 4.33
CA ILE A 152 -12.47 -0.10 5.47
C ILE A 152 -11.82 1.19 5.95
N ASP A 153 -11.96 1.47 7.25
CA ASP A 153 -11.55 2.74 7.86
C ASP A 153 -10.02 2.87 7.99
N ALA A 154 -9.32 1.74 8.20
CA ALA A 154 -7.88 1.71 8.35
C ALA A 154 -7.27 0.34 8.01
N VAL A 155 -5.98 0.33 7.66
CA VAL A 155 -5.20 -0.89 7.46
C VAL A 155 -3.99 -0.87 8.40
N LEU A 156 -3.81 -1.95 9.13
CA LEU A 156 -2.62 -2.19 9.94
C LEU A 156 -1.79 -3.29 9.28
N VAL A 157 -0.47 -3.09 9.21
CA VAL A 157 0.45 -4.08 8.64
C VAL A 157 1.45 -4.54 9.71
N THR A 158 1.62 -5.85 9.86
CA THR A 158 2.64 -6.35 10.79
C THR A 158 4.06 -6.05 10.27
N PRO A 159 5.08 -6.04 11.14
CA PRO A 159 6.46 -5.68 10.75
C PRO A 159 7.04 -6.54 9.62
N THR A 160 6.55 -7.76 9.46
CA THR A 160 7.00 -8.73 8.44
C THR A 160 6.31 -8.59 7.10
N CYS A 161 5.28 -7.75 6.99
CA CYS A 161 4.61 -7.46 5.72
C CYS A 161 5.50 -6.70 4.73
N CYS A 162 5.23 -6.89 3.45
CA CYS A 162 5.76 -6.01 2.42
C CYS A 162 5.34 -4.56 2.69
N ASP A 163 6.23 -3.63 2.39
CA ASP A 163 5.97 -2.20 2.56
C ASP A 163 4.85 -1.74 1.59
N PRO A 164 3.75 -1.15 2.10
CA PRO A 164 2.68 -0.61 1.26
C PRO A 164 3.13 0.50 0.30
N LEU A 165 4.21 1.22 0.62
CA LEU A 165 4.78 2.24 -0.26
C LEU A 165 5.84 1.71 -1.23
N CYS A 166 6.08 0.39 -1.28
CA CYS A 166 6.92 -0.14 -2.34
C CYS A 166 6.26 0.12 -3.71
N ARG A 167 7.06 0.44 -4.73
CA ARG A 167 6.57 0.86 -6.05
C ARG A 167 5.47 -0.03 -6.62
N ARG A 168 5.60 -1.37 -6.47
CA ARG A 168 4.62 -2.30 -7.01
C ARG A 168 3.28 -2.23 -6.28
N ALA A 169 3.27 -2.12 -4.96
CA ALA A 169 2.03 -1.98 -4.18
C ALA A 169 1.33 -0.65 -4.49
N VAL A 170 2.08 0.45 -4.54
CA VAL A 170 1.56 1.77 -4.95
C VAL A 170 0.91 1.70 -6.34
N ARG A 171 1.57 1.05 -7.29
CA ARG A 171 1.05 0.89 -8.65
C ARG A 171 -0.20 0.01 -8.73
N VAL A 172 -0.21 -1.13 -8.04
CA VAL A 172 -1.34 -2.07 -8.04
C VAL A 172 -2.55 -1.48 -7.32
N SER A 173 -2.32 -0.76 -6.23
CA SER A 173 -3.39 -0.04 -5.52
C SER A 173 -3.99 1.10 -6.32
N MET A 174 -3.37 1.52 -7.44
CA MET A 174 -3.75 2.73 -8.17
C MET A 174 -3.75 3.99 -7.28
N GLY A 175 -2.86 4.03 -6.29
CA GLY A 175 -2.73 5.14 -5.34
C GLY A 175 -3.69 5.07 -4.14
N THR A 176 -4.58 4.07 -4.04
CA THR A 176 -5.52 4.00 -2.90
C THR A 176 -4.82 3.77 -1.56
N VAL A 177 -3.55 3.34 -1.56
CA VAL A 177 -2.70 3.32 -0.35
C VAL A 177 -2.55 4.68 0.32
N PHE A 178 -2.80 5.77 -0.39
CA PHE A 178 -2.80 7.14 0.14
C PHE A 178 -4.19 7.63 0.58
N LEU A 179 -5.25 6.86 0.28
CA LEU A 179 -6.63 7.21 0.61
C LEU A 179 -7.12 6.53 1.90
N VAL A 180 -6.56 5.37 2.23
CA VAL A 180 -6.91 4.64 3.45
C VAL A 180 -5.82 4.86 4.49
N PRO A 181 -6.13 5.39 5.67
CA PRO A 181 -5.17 5.52 6.76
C PRO A 181 -4.52 4.17 7.09
N TRP A 182 -3.22 4.15 7.28
CA TRP A 182 -2.52 2.93 7.63
C TRP A 182 -1.27 3.20 8.46
N THR A 183 -0.85 2.19 9.22
CA THR A 183 0.42 2.18 9.95
C THR A 183 0.89 0.75 10.24
N ARG A 184 2.07 0.63 10.84
CA ARG A 184 2.56 -0.66 11.33
C ARG A 184 2.01 -0.93 12.73
N ILE A 185 1.59 -2.18 12.96
CA ILE A 185 1.25 -2.66 14.31
C ILE A 185 2.42 -3.47 14.85
N GLY A 186 3.16 -2.87 15.78
CA GLY A 186 4.44 -3.37 16.29
C GLY A 186 5.66 -2.82 15.52
N GLU A 187 6.80 -2.79 16.19
CA GLU A 187 8.10 -2.37 15.64
C GLU A 187 8.95 -3.56 15.21
N SER A 188 8.77 -4.69 15.87
CA SER A 188 9.46 -5.94 15.63
C SER A 188 8.50 -7.11 15.41
N LYS A 189 9.02 -8.19 14.83
CA LYS A 189 8.23 -9.42 14.62
C LYS A 189 7.70 -10.04 15.92
N ASN A 190 8.29 -9.71 17.05
CA ASN A 190 7.90 -10.25 18.37
C ASN A 190 6.71 -9.48 18.98
N ASP A 191 6.35 -8.32 18.43
CA ASP A 191 5.24 -7.50 18.93
C ASP A 191 3.88 -7.99 18.39
N TRP A 192 3.91 -8.99 17.52
CA TRP A 192 2.73 -9.64 16.96
C TRP A 192 2.83 -11.18 17.12
N PRO A 193 1.74 -11.89 17.53
CA PRO A 193 0.36 -11.37 17.61
C PRO A 193 -0.02 -10.81 19.01
N GLU A 194 0.58 -11.27 20.09
CA GLU A 194 0.08 -11.07 21.46
C GLU A 194 -0.12 -9.59 21.81
N ALA A 195 0.96 -8.81 21.82
CA ALA A 195 0.88 -7.37 22.16
C ALA A 195 0.04 -6.58 21.15
N GLY A 196 0.06 -6.95 19.86
CA GLY A 196 -0.75 -6.31 18.84
C GLY A 196 -2.24 -6.54 19.03
N ILE A 197 -2.67 -7.76 19.35
CA ILE A 197 -4.07 -8.10 19.62
C ILE A 197 -4.54 -7.45 20.92
N GLU A 198 -3.70 -7.46 21.98
CA GLU A 198 -4.00 -6.76 23.22
C GLU A 198 -4.22 -5.25 23.00
N ASN A 199 -3.39 -4.61 22.16
CA ASN A 199 -3.57 -3.22 21.80
C ASN A 199 -4.92 -2.99 21.09
N LEU A 200 -5.31 -3.84 20.14
CA LEU A 200 -6.63 -3.76 19.48
C LEU A 200 -7.79 -3.90 20.46
N HIS A 201 -7.71 -4.85 21.38
CA HIS A 201 -8.70 -5.03 22.45
C HIS A 201 -8.81 -3.79 23.36
N SER A 202 -7.68 -3.18 23.72
CA SER A 202 -7.65 -1.96 24.53
C SER A 202 -8.33 -0.77 23.85
N LEU A 203 -8.35 -0.76 22.49
CA LEU A 203 -9.03 0.23 21.67
C LEU A 203 -10.50 -0.13 21.35
N GLY A 204 -10.97 -1.25 21.94
CA GLY A 204 -12.37 -1.70 21.87
C GLY A 204 -12.71 -2.51 20.62
N PHE A 205 -11.73 -2.99 19.87
CA PHE A 205 -11.97 -3.87 18.71
C PHE A 205 -12.15 -5.31 19.14
N LYS A 206 -13.11 -6.00 18.51
CA LYS A 206 -13.15 -7.46 18.44
C LYS A 206 -12.31 -7.93 17.26
N THR A 207 -11.53 -8.97 17.46
CA THR A 207 -10.60 -9.50 16.46
C THR A 207 -11.20 -10.70 15.75
N VAL A 208 -11.08 -10.70 14.43
CA VAL A 208 -11.60 -11.73 13.51
C VAL A 208 -10.45 -12.35 12.74
N ALA A 209 -10.00 -13.53 13.12
CA ALA A 209 -9.00 -14.31 12.38
C ALA A 209 -9.66 -15.00 11.17
N MET A 210 -9.29 -14.59 9.95
CA MET A 210 -9.74 -15.25 8.72
C MET A 210 -8.98 -16.55 8.51
N ALA A 211 -9.52 -17.66 9.04
CA ALA A 211 -8.86 -18.96 9.02
C ALA A 211 -9.87 -20.11 8.96
N LEU A 212 -9.43 -21.25 8.43
CA LEU A 212 -10.19 -22.48 8.41
C LEU A 212 -9.74 -23.40 9.53
N THR A 213 -10.58 -23.55 10.54
CA THR A 213 -10.41 -24.49 11.68
C THR A 213 -11.73 -25.17 11.98
N ASP A 214 -11.72 -26.21 12.81
CA ASP A 214 -12.94 -26.90 13.25
C ASP A 214 -13.92 -25.99 14.02
N ARG A 215 -13.41 -24.91 14.61
CA ARG A 215 -14.19 -23.93 15.39
C ARG A 215 -14.59 -22.70 14.59
N SER A 216 -14.22 -22.62 13.29
CA SER A 216 -14.53 -21.44 12.48
C SER A 216 -16.02 -21.27 12.24
N VAL A 217 -16.55 -20.10 12.57
CA VAL A 217 -17.91 -19.69 12.19
C VAL A 217 -17.93 -19.21 10.74
N SER A 218 -19.11 -19.19 10.14
CA SER A 218 -19.26 -18.66 8.77
C SER A 218 -19.19 -17.14 8.77
N ILE A 219 -18.64 -16.57 7.70
CA ILE A 219 -18.48 -15.11 7.57
C ILE A 219 -19.81 -14.34 7.58
N ASP A 220 -20.90 -15.00 7.23
CA ASP A 220 -22.28 -14.44 7.25
C ASP A 220 -22.96 -14.57 8.62
N ASP A 221 -22.26 -15.02 9.66
CA ASP A 221 -22.79 -15.11 11.01
C ASP A 221 -23.28 -13.72 11.50
N PRO A 222 -24.55 -13.59 11.91
CA PRO A 222 -25.10 -12.31 12.36
C PRO A 222 -24.38 -11.68 13.55
N ALA A 223 -23.73 -12.47 14.40
CA ALA A 223 -22.95 -11.97 15.54
C ALA A 223 -21.84 -11.03 15.09
N LEU A 224 -21.16 -11.34 13.99
CA LEU A 224 -20.07 -10.52 13.44
C LEU A 224 -20.56 -9.13 13.01
N LYS A 225 -21.74 -9.06 12.40
CA LYS A 225 -22.35 -7.79 11.95
C LYS A 225 -22.84 -6.94 13.11
N GLY A 226 -23.16 -7.57 14.24
CA GLY A 226 -23.59 -6.91 15.47
C GLY A 226 -22.46 -6.21 16.23
N GLU A 227 -21.22 -6.55 15.96
CA GLU A 227 -20.07 -5.95 16.63
C GLU A 227 -19.86 -4.49 16.21
N ASP A 228 -19.66 -3.61 17.20
CA ASP A 228 -19.42 -2.19 16.93
C ASP A 228 -18.11 -1.96 16.19
N LYS A 229 -17.04 -2.62 16.64
CA LYS A 229 -15.69 -2.50 16.07
C LYS A 229 -15.10 -3.86 15.76
N LEU A 230 -14.69 -4.07 14.50
CA LEU A 230 -14.03 -5.30 14.06
C LEU A 230 -12.64 -5.02 13.46
N ALA A 231 -11.65 -5.80 13.91
CA ALA A 231 -10.33 -5.91 13.30
C ALA A 231 -10.23 -7.25 12.55
N ILE A 232 -10.25 -7.18 11.22
CA ILE A 232 -10.26 -8.34 10.31
C ILE A 232 -8.81 -8.71 10.01
N ILE A 233 -8.34 -9.84 10.52
CA ILE A 233 -6.95 -10.29 10.41
C ILE A 233 -6.84 -11.27 9.24
N LEU A 234 -5.98 -10.94 8.28
CA LEU A 234 -5.74 -11.67 7.05
C LEU A 234 -4.28 -12.14 7.00
N GLY A 235 -4.07 -13.44 6.83
CA GLY A 235 -2.76 -14.05 6.81
C GLY A 235 -2.14 -14.15 5.41
N THR A 236 -0.89 -14.60 5.35
CA THR A 236 -0.16 -14.83 4.10
C THR A 236 -0.73 -16.01 3.32
N GLU A 237 -0.41 -16.06 2.03
CA GLU A 237 -0.71 -17.23 1.19
C GLU A 237 0.12 -18.45 1.60
N GLY A 238 -0.50 -19.59 1.57
CA GLY A 238 0.11 -20.90 1.89
C GLY A 238 0.00 -21.28 3.35
N THR A 239 0.64 -20.58 4.27
CA THR A 239 0.62 -20.90 5.71
C THR A 239 -0.57 -20.29 6.46
N GLY A 240 -1.19 -19.25 5.89
CA GLY A 240 -2.29 -18.55 6.55
C GLY A 240 -1.84 -17.71 7.76
N LEU A 241 -2.68 -17.65 8.78
CA LEU A 241 -2.41 -16.99 10.06
C LEU A 241 -1.62 -17.91 10.98
N LYS A 242 -0.82 -17.32 11.88
CA LYS A 242 -0.16 -18.06 12.97
C LYS A 242 -1.18 -18.68 13.92
N SER A 243 -0.84 -19.82 14.50
CA SER A 243 -1.69 -20.49 15.49
C SER A 243 -2.02 -19.56 16.65
N GLU A 244 -1.02 -18.83 17.14
CA GLU A 244 -1.17 -17.87 18.23
C GLU A 244 -2.11 -16.71 17.87
N THR A 245 -2.13 -16.26 16.61
CA THR A 245 -3.07 -15.24 16.13
C THR A 245 -4.50 -15.78 16.17
N ILE A 246 -4.70 -17.02 15.71
CA ILE A 246 -6.01 -17.68 15.72
C ILE A 246 -6.52 -17.91 17.16
N GLU A 247 -5.63 -18.35 18.05
CA GLU A 247 -5.97 -18.66 19.44
C GLU A 247 -6.30 -17.42 20.28
N ASN A 248 -5.63 -16.29 20.00
CA ASN A 248 -5.84 -15.03 20.72
C ASN A 248 -6.96 -14.16 20.12
N SER A 249 -7.53 -14.54 18.98
CA SER A 249 -8.62 -13.80 18.36
C SER A 249 -9.99 -14.13 18.97
N ASP A 250 -10.89 -13.12 19.04
CA ASP A 250 -12.26 -13.31 19.54
C ASP A 250 -13.06 -14.26 18.66
N TYR A 251 -12.88 -14.16 17.34
CA TYR A 251 -13.56 -14.99 16.35
C TYR A 251 -12.56 -15.63 15.38
N THR A 252 -12.79 -16.89 15.07
CA THR A 252 -12.19 -17.52 13.87
C THR A 252 -13.26 -17.67 12.81
N VAL A 253 -13.04 -17.10 11.64
CA VAL A 253 -14.07 -16.95 10.61
C VAL A 253 -13.59 -17.56 9.29
N ARG A 254 -14.49 -18.32 8.65
CA ARG A 254 -14.24 -18.91 7.34
C ARG A 254 -15.20 -18.36 6.29
N ILE A 255 -14.73 -18.25 5.06
CA ILE A 255 -15.55 -18.08 3.87
C ILE A 255 -16.01 -19.47 3.43
N PRO A 256 -17.34 -19.77 3.40
CA PRO A 256 -17.82 -21.08 2.93
C PRO A 256 -17.43 -21.32 1.48
N MET A 257 -16.76 -22.43 1.20
CA MET A 257 -16.28 -22.77 -0.13
C MET A 257 -16.89 -24.06 -0.64
N LYS A 258 -16.82 -24.31 -1.95
CA LYS A 258 -17.35 -25.52 -2.62
C LYS A 258 -16.22 -26.28 -3.32
N HIS A 259 -16.53 -27.47 -3.79
CA HIS A 259 -15.63 -28.30 -4.61
C HIS A 259 -14.30 -28.68 -3.95
N GLY A 260 -14.24 -28.72 -2.61
CA GLY A 260 -13.00 -29.07 -1.90
C GLY A 260 -11.92 -28.01 -1.93
N VAL A 261 -12.26 -26.77 -2.36
CA VAL A 261 -11.35 -25.63 -2.25
C VAL A 261 -11.37 -25.15 -0.79
N ASP A 262 -10.21 -24.97 -0.19
CA ASP A 262 -10.05 -24.61 1.22
C ASP A 262 -9.57 -23.15 1.43
N SER A 263 -9.06 -22.49 0.39
CA SER A 263 -8.55 -21.13 0.48
C SER A 263 -8.76 -20.33 -0.80
N LEU A 264 -8.75 -19.00 -0.66
CA LEU A 264 -8.67 -18.01 -1.73
C LEU A 264 -7.33 -17.28 -1.65
N ASN A 265 -6.89 -16.68 -2.76
CA ASN A 265 -5.86 -15.66 -2.70
C ASN A 265 -6.23 -14.60 -1.64
N VAL A 266 -5.27 -14.15 -0.84
CA VAL A 266 -5.52 -13.27 0.30
C VAL A 266 -6.21 -11.95 -0.08
N ALA A 267 -5.92 -11.38 -1.25
CA ALA A 267 -6.60 -10.18 -1.70
C ALA A 267 -8.06 -10.44 -2.11
N ALA A 268 -8.36 -11.63 -2.66
CA ALA A 268 -9.73 -12.04 -2.94
C ALA A 268 -10.50 -12.30 -1.63
N ALA A 269 -9.90 -13.02 -0.67
CA ALA A 269 -10.46 -13.22 0.65
C ALA A 269 -10.75 -11.90 1.37
N ALA A 270 -9.80 -10.95 1.28
CA ALA A 270 -9.97 -9.60 1.83
C ALA A 270 -11.19 -8.88 1.24
N ALA A 271 -11.34 -8.89 -0.09
CA ALA A 271 -12.49 -8.24 -0.74
C ALA A 271 -13.83 -8.85 -0.29
N VAL A 272 -13.91 -10.16 -0.15
CA VAL A 272 -15.13 -10.85 0.36
C VAL A 272 -15.38 -10.47 1.82
N ALA A 273 -14.33 -10.50 2.66
CA ALA A 273 -14.45 -10.16 4.08
C ALA A 273 -14.87 -8.70 4.27
N PHE A 274 -14.29 -7.76 3.54
CA PHE A 274 -14.64 -6.34 3.62
C PHE A 274 -16.07 -6.07 3.16
N TRP A 275 -16.52 -6.77 2.12
CA TRP A 275 -17.89 -6.64 1.66
C TRP A 275 -18.91 -7.17 2.68
N GLU A 276 -18.65 -8.32 3.27
CA GLU A 276 -19.61 -8.98 4.17
C GLU A 276 -19.65 -8.36 5.57
N LEU A 277 -18.48 -7.90 6.08
CA LEU A 277 -18.34 -7.42 7.47
C LEU A 277 -18.35 -5.88 7.62
N ARG A 278 -18.63 -5.14 6.52
CA ARG A 278 -18.72 -3.67 6.55
C ARG A 278 -19.95 -3.15 7.31
#